data_ee14ba54fd57c7f860eb31ce6eda1060
#
_entry.id   ee14ba54fd57c7f860eb31ce6eda1060
#
_cell.length_a   1.000
_cell.length_b   1.000
_cell.length_c   1.000
_cell.angle_alpha   90.00
_cell.angle_beta   90.00
_cell.angle_gamma   90.00
#
_symmetry.space_group_name_H-M   'P 1'
#
loop_
_entity.id
_entity.type
_entity.pdbx_description
1 polymer ?
#
loop_
_entity_poly.entity_id
_entity_poly.type
_entity_poly.pdbx_seq_one_letter_code
_entity_poly.pdbx_strand_id
1 'polypeptide(L)'
;MLSIVSPTFMVSCGNHGAGDPSTIPFVRDILSDTTSTVYEKIRKSCIDGRDGSIAIVGPSEQTLFLADNFMTCDDFDNVNGRCIPDGLPDFAGETFDLICDSANAPYEGYLKQGNDVFLKELTVKNFLSSIDTVFHASQFDKNTTERKSASKIVILSSSYLSAFGYHDIMSIVNAARPDIAVISPVHSMFRYAIQHHPEANGSFAVWTDEQTLGSGIYATAWSEMVKEYKTLKYEAYCPQHGKSLRDRIISFFRMYKSIGNTHKIGAVLVDDMPLKADVLNEELARMRENNDDSLTFYSGLLTDRFEFIDPATAIASECISFMRKENCFTHRVAYPSTRIYCTVPVTGMAAQDYSPQGGFTEDFKYNRADCSDFETFMLVEKPTRFLDENLKQFLRKNAQNIYNEYVSD
;
A
#
# COMPACT_ATOMS: atom_id res chain seq x y z
N MET A 1 40.16 -17.41 -8.47
CA MET A 1 40.03 -15.96 -8.26
C MET A 1 38.83 -15.51 -9.08
N LEU A 2 37.66 -15.48 -8.47
CA LEU A 2 36.47 -14.87 -9.08
C LEU A 2 36.34 -13.48 -8.45
N SER A 3 36.47 -12.48 -9.28
CA SER A 3 36.26 -11.08 -8.92
C SER A 3 34.77 -10.86 -8.66
N ILE A 4 34.40 -10.66 -7.41
CA ILE A 4 33.08 -10.17 -7.03
C ILE A 4 33.07 -8.68 -7.35
N VAL A 5 32.43 -8.33 -8.47
CA VAL A 5 32.10 -6.94 -8.78
C VAL A 5 30.91 -6.55 -7.90
N SER A 6 31.17 -5.80 -6.86
CA SER A 6 30.16 -5.14 -6.05
C SER A 6 29.51 -4.06 -6.92
N PRO A 7 28.20 -4.06 -7.18
CA PRO A 7 27.56 -2.92 -7.81
C PRO A 7 27.45 -1.80 -6.77
N THR A 8 28.38 -0.88 -6.81
CA THR A 8 28.22 0.41 -6.14
C THR A 8 27.20 1.19 -6.96
N PHE A 9 25.94 1.09 -6.60
CA PHE A 9 24.93 2.00 -7.14
C PHE A 9 25.20 3.39 -6.57
N MET A 10 25.86 4.22 -7.37
CA MET A 10 25.79 5.66 -7.19
C MET A 10 24.33 6.04 -7.46
N VAL A 11 23.57 6.27 -6.39
CA VAL A 11 22.35 7.07 -6.49
C VAL A 11 22.81 8.43 -7.01
N SER A 12 22.57 8.68 -8.27
CA SER A 12 22.65 10.02 -8.84
C SER A 12 21.54 10.83 -8.14
N CYS A 13 21.89 11.48 -7.04
CA CYS A 13 21.16 12.60 -6.52
C CYS A 13 21.20 13.69 -7.59
N GLY A 14 20.26 13.65 -8.52
CA GLY A 14 19.93 14.84 -9.29
C GLY A 14 19.55 15.90 -8.27
N ASN A 15 20.36 16.95 -8.20
CA ASN A 15 20.09 18.18 -7.49
C ASN A 15 18.81 18.80 -8.09
N HIS A 16 17.66 18.29 -7.71
CA HIS A 16 16.43 19.06 -7.80
C HIS A 16 16.50 20.04 -6.62
N GLY A 17 16.78 21.28 -6.95
CA GLY A 17 16.72 22.39 -6.01
C GLY A 17 15.41 22.31 -5.23
N ALA A 18 15.43 22.84 -4.00
CA ALA A 18 14.30 22.95 -3.08
C ALA A 18 13.19 23.87 -3.63
N GLY A 19 12.67 23.54 -4.80
CA GLY A 19 11.46 24.05 -5.40
C GLY A 19 10.46 22.89 -5.42
N ASP A 20 9.22 23.22 -5.17
CA ASP A 20 8.02 22.41 -5.16
C ASP A 20 8.18 21.11 -5.96
N PRO A 21 8.08 19.93 -5.33
CA PRO A 21 8.23 18.68 -6.05
C PRO A 21 7.24 18.71 -7.22
N SER A 22 7.75 18.48 -8.41
CA SER A 22 7.03 18.68 -9.67
C SER A 22 5.76 17.84 -9.72
N THR A 23 4.64 18.41 -9.34
CA THR A 23 3.31 17.86 -9.56
C THR A 23 3.13 17.58 -11.05
N ILE A 24 2.59 16.42 -11.37
CA ILE A 24 2.29 16.06 -12.77
C ILE A 24 1.28 17.04 -13.39
N PRO A 25 1.27 17.21 -14.72
CA PRO A 25 0.33 18.13 -15.40
C PRO A 25 -1.11 17.90 -14.98
N PHE A 26 -1.58 16.67 -14.92
CA PHE A 26 -2.93 16.30 -14.49
C PHE A 26 -3.33 16.91 -13.14
N VAL A 27 -2.44 16.84 -12.15
CA VAL A 27 -2.70 17.41 -10.81
C VAL A 27 -2.66 18.94 -10.84
N ARG A 28 -1.73 19.53 -11.59
CA ARG A 28 -1.70 21.00 -11.78
C ARG A 28 -2.98 21.52 -12.39
N ASP A 29 -3.54 20.82 -13.38
CA ASP A 29 -4.81 21.20 -14.02
C ASP A 29 -5.96 21.16 -13.00
N ILE A 30 -6.06 20.10 -12.19
CA ILE A 30 -7.05 20.00 -11.10
C ILE A 30 -6.92 21.19 -10.12
N LEU A 31 -5.70 21.52 -9.71
CA LEU A 31 -5.46 22.58 -8.72
C LEU A 31 -5.59 23.99 -9.29
N SER A 32 -5.42 24.18 -10.60
CA SER A 32 -5.52 25.47 -11.26
C SER A 32 -6.97 25.93 -11.43
N ASP A 33 -7.93 24.99 -11.53
CA ASP A 33 -9.36 25.29 -11.66
C ASP A 33 -10.16 24.82 -10.45
N THR A 34 -10.19 25.66 -9.42
CA THR A 34 -10.96 25.39 -8.19
C THR A 34 -12.48 25.41 -8.40
N THR A 35 -12.96 25.76 -9.59
CA THR A 35 -14.37 25.74 -9.98
C THR A 35 -14.75 24.47 -10.75
N SER A 36 -13.77 23.63 -11.08
CA SER A 36 -13.99 22.36 -11.78
C SER A 36 -14.86 21.41 -10.96
N THR A 37 -15.60 20.58 -11.66
CA THR A 37 -16.42 19.52 -11.02
C THR A 37 -15.55 18.52 -10.24
N VAL A 38 -14.32 18.26 -10.69
CA VAL A 38 -13.36 17.38 -10.00
C VAL A 38 -12.91 17.99 -8.68
N TYR A 39 -12.51 19.26 -8.67
CA TYR A 39 -12.11 19.97 -7.46
C TYR A 39 -13.26 20.04 -6.44
N GLU A 40 -14.47 20.36 -6.88
CA GLU A 40 -15.66 20.38 -6.03
C GLU A 40 -16.01 19.00 -5.46
N LYS A 41 -15.84 17.91 -6.23
CA LYS A 41 -15.99 16.55 -5.72
C LYS A 41 -15.00 16.25 -4.60
N ILE A 42 -13.72 16.60 -4.80
CA ILE A 42 -12.68 16.39 -3.79
C ILE A 42 -13.03 17.16 -2.52
N ARG A 43 -13.40 18.43 -2.65
CA ARG A 43 -13.74 19.30 -1.51
C ARG A 43 -14.98 18.82 -0.75
N LYS A 44 -15.93 18.18 -1.42
CA LYS A 44 -17.18 17.67 -0.83
C LYS A 44 -17.07 16.21 -0.38
N SER A 45 -15.97 15.53 -0.66
CA SER A 45 -15.79 14.17 -0.18
C SER A 45 -15.71 14.15 1.35
N CYS A 46 -16.36 13.17 1.96
CA CYS A 46 -16.39 12.96 3.41
C CYS A 46 -17.22 13.89 4.28
N ILE A 47 -18.33 14.39 3.79
CA ILE A 47 -19.26 15.20 4.61
C ILE A 47 -19.90 14.37 5.74
N ASP A 48 -20.02 13.03 5.58
CA ASP A 48 -20.62 12.12 6.56
C ASP A 48 -19.59 11.13 7.16
N GLY A 49 -18.55 11.66 7.82
CA GLY A 49 -17.36 10.93 8.25
C GLY A 49 -17.56 9.57 8.92
N ARG A 50 -18.66 9.36 9.66
CA ARG A 50 -18.91 8.07 10.35
C ARG A 50 -19.40 6.96 9.44
N ASP A 51 -20.27 7.28 8.49
CA ASP A 51 -20.86 6.31 7.57
C ASP A 51 -20.04 6.13 6.29
N GLY A 52 -18.91 6.83 6.19
CA GLY A 52 -17.95 6.68 5.10
C GLY A 52 -17.27 5.31 5.14
N SER A 53 -16.92 4.79 3.95
CA SER A 53 -16.15 3.55 3.84
C SER A 53 -14.65 3.78 4.06
N ILE A 54 -13.91 2.69 4.26
CA ILE A 54 -12.47 2.65 4.18
C ILE A 54 -12.12 2.09 2.80
N ALA A 55 -11.59 2.93 1.91
CA ALA A 55 -11.17 2.45 0.59
C ALA A 55 -9.75 1.90 0.64
N ILE A 56 -9.53 0.75 0.01
CA ILE A 56 -8.20 0.16 -0.23
C ILE A 56 -7.99 0.12 -1.73
N VAL A 57 -6.93 0.77 -2.21
CA VAL A 57 -6.74 1.07 -3.63
C VAL A 57 -5.44 0.50 -4.14
N GLY A 58 -5.46 -0.25 -5.23
CA GLY A 58 -4.26 -0.71 -5.92
C GLY A 58 -4.40 -2.03 -6.66
N PRO A 59 -3.30 -2.76 -6.90
CA PRO A 59 -3.35 -4.06 -7.54
C PRO A 59 -4.22 -5.04 -6.76
N SER A 60 -4.95 -5.92 -7.47
CA SER A 60 -5.96 -6.78 -6.87
C SER A 60 -5.43 -7.65 -5.73
N GLU A 61 -4.28 -8.30 -5.92
CA GLU A 61 -3.70 -9.18 -4.91
C GLU A 61 -3.38 -8.44 -3.60
N GLN A 62 -2.71 -7.27 -3.70
CA GLN A 62 -2.36 -6.46 -2.53
C GLN A 62 -3.61 -5.90 -1.83
N THR A 63 -4.55 -5.39 -2.61
CA THR A 63 -5.80 -4.81 -2.09
C THR A 63 -6.61 -5.84 -1.31
N LEU A 64 -6.80 -7.03 -1.88
CA LEU A 64 -7.56 -8.11 -1.26
C LEU A 64 -6.83 -8.73 -0.07
N PHE A 65 -5.49 -8.84 -0.13
CA PHE A 65 -4.68 -9.32 0.97
C PHE A 65 -4.76 -8.40 2.20
N LEU A 66 -4.64 -7.08 2.00
CA LEU A 66 -4.80 -6.12 3.10
C LEU A 66 -6.21 -6.17 3.69
N ALA A 67 -7.24 -6.24 2.86
CA ALA A 67 -8.62 -6.35 3.33
C ALA A 67 -8.82 -7.59 4.20
N ASP A 68 -8.30 -8.75 3.78
CA ASP A 68 -8.38 -10.01 4.53
C ASP A 68 -7.79 -9.88 5.93
N ASN A 69 -6.64 -9.19 6.06
CA ASN A 69 -6.03 -8.94 7.35
C ASN A 69 -6.89 -8.02 8.23
N PHE A 70 -7.48 -6.95 7.66
CA PHE A 70 -8.30 -6.01 8.43
C PHE A 70 -9.65 -6.61 8.87
N MET A 71 -10.17 -7.60 8.16
CA MET A 71 -11.40 -8.29 8.57
C MET A 71 -11.28 -9.03 9.90
N THR A 72 -10.06 -9.42 10.28
CA THR A 72 -9.79 -10.23 11.49
C THR A 72 -8.78 -9.59 12.43
N CYS A 73 -8.32 -8.37 12.14
CA CYS A 73 -7.42 -7.63 13.02
C CYS A 73 -8.09 -7.42 14.39
N ASP A 74 -7.41 -7.80 15.46
CA ASP A 74 -7.83 -7.64 16.85
C ASP A 74 -6.58 -7.34 17.68
N ASP A 75 -6.02 -6.15 17.45
CA ASP A 75 -4.81 -5.67 18.13
C ASP A 75 -5.15 -4.66 19.24
N PHE A 76 -6.38 -4.14 19.24
CA PHE A 76 -6.83 -3.09 20.14
C PHE A 76 -8.15 -3.47 20.82
N ASP A 77 -8.30 -3.06 22.05
CA ASP A 77 -9.58 -3.07 22.76
C ASP A 77 -10.51 -2.01 22.15
N ASN A 78 -11.60 -2.43 21.56
CA ASN A 78 -12.57 -1.58 20.87
C ASN A 78 -13.25 -0.55 21.79
N VAL A 79 -13.25 -0.80 23.10
CA VAL A 79 -13.90 0.08 24.10
C VAL A 79 -12.94 1.14 24.62
N ASN A 80 -11.75 0.73 25.09
CA ASN A 80 -10.84 1.64 25.78
C ASN A 80 -9.61 2.01 24.95
N GLY A 81 -9.39 1.35 23.81
CA GLY A 81 -8.33 1.65 22.86
C GLY A 81 -6.93 1.25 23.28
N ARG A 82 -6.80 0.39 24.29
CA ARG A 82 -5.50 -0.18 24.63
C ARG A 82 -5.05 -1.15 23.55
N CYS A 83 -3.74 -1.28 23.36
CA CYS A 83 -3.16 -2.28 22.46
C CYS A 83 -3.23 -3.67 23.11
N ILE A 84 -4.42 -4.20 23.28
CA ILE A 84 -4.72 -5.51 23.88
C ILE A 84 -5.94 -6.07 23.15
N PRO A 85 -5.85 -7.23 22.53
CA PRO A 85 -6.99 -7.89 21.90
C PRO A 85 -8.17 -8.07 22.86
N ASP A 86 -9.39 -7.81 22.40
CA ASP A 86 -10.63 -8.00 23.19
C ASP A 86 -11.55 -9.10 22.64
N GLY A 87 -11.15 -9.75 21.54
CA GLY A 87 -11.89 -10.81 20.86
C GLY A 87 -12.89 -10.30 19.83
N LEU A 88 -12.92 -9.00 19.57
CA LEU A 88 -13.74 -8.38 18.52
C LEU A 88 -12.84 -7.78 17.45
N PRO A 89 -13.19 -7.89 16.16
CA PRO A 89 -12.41 -7.23 15.12
C PRO A 89 -12.33 -5.72 15.35
N ASP A 90 -11.15 -5.14 15.25
CA ASP A 90 -10.89 -3.71 15.41
C ASP A 90 -11.71 -2.82 14.47
N PHE A 91 -12.06 -3.35 13.31
CA PHE A 91 -12.87 -2.69 12.29
C PHE A 91 -14.35 -3.15 12.33
N ALA A 92 -14.84 -3.60 13.47
CA ALA A 92 -16.23 -4.02 13.61
C ALA A 92 -17.20 -2.95 13.11
N GLY A 93 -18.13 -3.35 12.22
CA GLY A 93 -19.14 -2.49 11.59
C GLY A 93 -18.63 -1.65 10.42
N GLU A 94 -17.33 -1.56 10.19
CA GLU A 94 -16.76 -0.83 9.07
C GLU A 94 -17.02 -1.53 7.72
N THR A 95 -17.04 -0.75 6.65
CA THR A 95 -17.15 -1.24 5.28
C THR A 95 -15.91 -0.90 4.51
N PHE A 96 -15.28 -1.88 3.89
CA PHE A 96 -14.13 -1.71 3.01
C PHE A 96 -14.57 -1.67 1.55
N ASP A 97 -14.26 -0.57 0.85
CA ASP A 97 -14.38 -0.46 -0.60
C ASP A 97 -13.04 -0.84 -1.24
N LEU A 98 -12.99 -2.01 -1.86
CA LEU A 98 -11.78 -2.58 -2.44
C LEU A 98 -11.69 -2.16 -3.91
N ILE A 99 -10.86 -1.15 -4.20
CA ILE A 99 -10.67 -0.60 -5.54
C ILE A 99 -9.50 -1.34 -6.22
N CYS A 100 -9.82 -2.41 -6.90
CA CYS A 100 -8.86 -3.27 -7.59
C CYS A 100 -8.51 -2.71 -8.97
N ASP A 101 -7.28 -2.25 -9.17
CA ASP A 101 -6.82 -1.70 -10.46
C ASP A 101 -6.46 -2.78 -11.46
N SER A 102 -7.44 -3.60 -11.82
CA SER A 102 -7.28 -4.78 -12.68
C SER A 102 -6.90 -4.43 -14.12
N ALA A 103 -7.35 -3.26 -14.62
CA ALA A 103 -7.05 -2.84 -15.99
C ALA A 103 -5.58 -2.43 -16.17
N ASN A 104 -4.99 -1.81 -15.14
CA ASN A 104 -3.69 -1.15 -15.27
C ASN A 104 -2.54 -1.90 -14.57
N ALA A 105 -2.80 -2.69 -13.53
CA ALA A 105 -1.77 -3.53 -12.93
C ALA A 105 -1.28 -4.63 -13.90
N PRO A 106 -0.06 -5.16 -13.72
CA PRO A 106 0.97 -4.79 -12.75
C PRO A 106 1.72 -3.50 -13.11
N TYR A 107 2.22 -2.78 -12.09
CA TYR A 107 2.79 -1.43 -12.31
C TYR A 107 4.25 -1.41 -12.75
N GLU A 108 4.98 -2.50 -12.57
CA GLU A 108 6.40 -2.63 -12.92
C GLU A 108 6.66 -2.40 -14.43
N GLY A 109 5.67 -2.69 -15.26
CA GLY A 109 5.75 -2.48 -16.70
C GLY A 109 5.89 -1.01 -17.09
N TYR A 110 5.21 -0.10 -16.38
CA TYR A 110 5.34 1.35 -16.60
C TYR A 110 6.77 1.83 -16.31
N LEU A 111 7.37 1.36 -15.22
CA LEU A 111 8.73 1.73 -14.84
C LEU A 111 9.76 1.19 -15.84
N LYS A 112 9.58 -0.05 -16.32
CA LYS A 112 10.45 -0.64 -17.34
C LYS A 112 10.41 0.13 -18.66
N GLN A 113 9.29 0.76 -18.98
CA GLN A 113 9.12 1.59 -20.17
C GLN A 113 9.45 3.08 -19.93
N GLY A 114 9.83 3.47 -18.69
CA GLY A 114 10.11 4.86 -18.34
C GLY A 114 8.86 5.75 -18.32
N ASN A 115 7.67 5.15 -18.11
CA ASN A 115 6.38 5.83 -18.09
C ASN A 115 5.87 6.06 -16.65
N ASP A 116 6.74 6.60 -15.81
CA ASP A 116 6.45 6.89 -14.40
C ASP A 116 5.44 8.04 -14.22
N VAL A 117 5.42 9.01 -15.12
CA VAL A 117 4.45 10.12 -15.10
C VAL A 117 3.04 9.59 -15.26
N PHE A 118 2.82 8.67 -16.18
CA PHE A 118 1.51 8.04 -16.35
C PHE A 118 1.11 7.17 -15.14
N LEU A 119 2.07 6.48 -14.52
CA LEU A 119 1.81 5.72 -13.29
C LEU A 119 1.38 6.64 -12.15
N LYS A 120 1.97 7.84 -12.02
CA LYS A 120 1.52 8.86 -11.05
C LYS A 120 0.09 9.31 -11.35
N GLU A 121 -0.23 9.56 -12.63
CA GLU A 121 -1.59 9.92 -13.05
C GLU A 121 -2.59 8.81 -12.72
N LEU A 122 -2.27 7.53 -13.00
CA LEU A 122 -3.10 6.39 -12.62
C LEU A 122 -3.36 6.33 -11.12
N THR A 123 -2.33 6.55 -10.31
CA THR A 123 -2.46 6.56 -8.85
C THR A 123 -3.43 7.65 -8.38
N VAL A 124 -3.33 8.84 -8.94
CA VAL A 124 -4.26 9.95 -8.65
C VAL A 124 -5.68 9.61 -9.14
N LYS A 125 -5.85 9.06 -10.34
CA LYS A 125 -7.16 8.64 -10.86
C LYS A 125 -7.81 7.55 -9.99
N ASN A 126 -7.03 6.59 -9.52
CA ASN A 126 -7.50 5.57 -8.59
C ASN A 126 -7.93 6.18 -7.24
N PHE A 127 -7.18 7.14 -6.72
CA PHE A 127 -7.58 7.92 -5.55
C PHE A 127 -8.89 8.67 -5.80
N LEU A 128 -9.04 9.38 -6.92
CA LEU A 128 -10.27 10.08 -7.27
C LEU A 128 -11.46 9.13 -7.37
N SER A 129 -11.26 7.94 -7.96
CA SER A 129 -12.30 6.90 -8.03
C SER A 129 -12.70 6.38 -6.64
N SER A 130 -11.76 6.32 -5.70
CA SER A 130 -12.06 5.86 -4.33
C SER A 130 -12.94 6.83 -3.56
N ILE A 131 -12.72 8.14 -3.73
CA ILE A 131 -13.50 9.20 -3.06
C ILE A 131 -14.78 9.57 -3.82
N ASP A 132 -14.91 9.19 -5.09
CA ASP A 132 -16.18 9.36 -5.83
C ASP A 132 -17.26 8.46 -5.24
N THR A 133 -18.49 8.92 -5.26
CA THR A 133 -19.66 8.19 -4.80
C THR A 133 -20.40 7.46 -5.93
N VAL A 134 -19.81 7.44 -7.12
CA VAL A 134 -20.42 6.88 -8.33
C VAL A 134 -19.50 5.85 -8.97
N PHE A 135 -20.08 4.75 -9.44
CA PHE A 135 -19.41 3.75 -10.26
C PHE A 135 -20.35 3.31 -11.39
N HIS A 136 -19.83 2.64 -12.42
CA HIS A 136 -20.66 2.14 -13.53
C HIS A 136 -21.23 0.76 -13.20
N ALA A 137 -22.51 0.55 -13.49
CA ALA A 137 -23.18 -0.74 -13.28
C ALA A 137 -22.61 -1.85 -14.19
N SER A 138 -22.08 -1.48 -15.36
CA SER A 138 -21.52 -2.43 -16.33
C SER A 138 -20.48 -1.74 -17.22
N GLN A 139 -19.45 -2.48 -17.63
CA GLN A 139 -18.50 -2.02 -18.62
C GLN A 139 -19.11 -1.79 -20.01
N PHE A 140 -20.29 -2.37 -20.28
CA PHE A 140 -20.99 -2.27 -21.58
C PHE A 140 -22.01 -1.12 -21.61
N ASP A 141 -22.33 -0.52 -20.48
CA ASP A 141 -23.27 0.60 -20.40
C ASP A 141 -22.62 1.77 -19.61
N LYS A 142 -22.05 2.70 -20.36
CA LYS A 142 -21.43 3.90 -19.79
C LYS A 142 -22.43 4.90 -19.19
N ASN A 143 -23.70 4.77 -19.49
CA ASN A 143 -24.74 5.72 -19.07
C ASN A 143 -25.41 5.31 -17.77
N THR A 144 -25.34 4.03 -17.40
CA THR A 144 -25.93 3.53 -16.16
C THR A 144 -24.88 3.56 -15.05
N THR A 145 -25.13 4.39 -14.05
CA THR A 145 -24.29 4.53 -12.87
C THR A 145 -25.05 4.20 -11.61
N GLU A 146 -24.34 3.67 -10.63
CA GLU A 146 -24.83 3.37 -9.28
C GLU A 146 -24.05 4.16 -8.24
N ARG A 147 -24.46 4.10 -6.98
CA ARG A 147 -23.84 4.85 -5.90
C ARG A 147 -23.16 3.95 -4.89
N LYS A 148 -21.97 4.37 -4.44
CA LYS A 148 -21.26 3.84 -3.27
C LYS A 148 -21.12 4.91 -2.20
N SER A 149 -20.77 4.51 -0.98
CA SER A 149 -20.45 5.45 0.09
C SER A 149 -19.22 6.28 -0.25
N ALA A 150 -19.17 7.52 0.23
CA ALA A 150 -17.93 8.28 0.24
C ALA A 150 -16.91 7.61 1.18
N SER A 151 -15.64 7.71 0.88
CA SER A 151 -14.58 7.15 1.72
C SER A 151 -14.12 8.16 2.78
N LYS A 152 -13.98 7.73 4.02
CA LYS A 152 -13.37 8.51 5.12
C LYS A 152 -11.87 8.29 5.24
N ILE A 153 -11.39 7.15 4.77
CA ILE A 153 -9.97 6.78 4.70
C ILE A 153 -9.71 6.18 3.33
N VAL A 154 -8.59 6.53 2.72
CA VAL A 154 -8.08 5.92 1.50
C VAL A 154 -6.71 5.33 1.77
N ILE A 155 -6.57 4.03 1.61
CA ILE A 155 -5.34 3.28 1.81
C ILE A 155 -4.75 2.94 0.44
N LEU A 156 -3.50 3.32 0.20
CA LEU A 156 -2.74 2.83 -0.94
C LEU A 156 -2.23 1.42 -0.62
N SER A 157 -2.59 0.42 -1.40
CA SER A 157 -2.29 -0.97 -1.06
C SER A 157 -0.88 -1.41 -1.41
N SER A 158 -0.10 -0.58 -2.11
CA SER A 158 1.23 -0.95 -2.55
C SER A 158 2.24 0.18 -2.40
N SER A 159 3.51 -0.20 -2.21
CA SER A 159 4.63 0.74 -2.14
C SER A 159 4.87 1.48 -3.45
N TYR A 160 4.49 0.90 -4.59
CA TYR A 160 4.54 1.61 -5.89
C TYR A 160 3.58 2.79 -5.93
N LEU A 161 2.35 2.65 -5.44
CA LEU A 161 1.40 3.77 -5.33
C LEU A 161 1.92 4.84 -4.38
N SER A 162 2.64 4.42 -3.33
CA SER A 162 3.32 5.36 -2.43
C SER A 162 4.44 6.12 -3.14
N ALA A 163 5.25 5.43 -3.96
CA ALA A 163 6.34 6.03 -4.71
C ALA A 163 5.86 6.96 -5.82
N PHE A 164 4.84 6.51 -6.55
CA PHE A 164 4.39 7.12 -7.80
C PHE A 164 2.97 7.67 -7.68
N GLY A 165 2.71 8.54 -6.71
CA GLY A 165 1.43 9.22 -6.61
C GLY A 165 1.06 9.76 -5.24
N TYR A 166 1.59 9.23 -4.14
CA TYR A 166 1.24 9.69 -2.79
C TYR A 166 1.45 11.19 -2.64
N HIS A 167 2.59 11.71 -3.10
CA HIS A 167 2.90 13.14 -3.04
C HIS A 167 1.90 13.98 -3.85
N ASP A 168 1.56 13.53 -5.07
CA ASP A 168 0.58 14.19 -5.94
C ASP A 168 -0.82 14.20 -5.31
N ILE A 169 -1.24 13.08 -4.70
CA ILE A 169 -2.48 12.98 -3.92
C ILE A 169 -2.45 13.96 -2.75
N MET A 170 -1.36 13.99 -1.97
CA MET A 170 -1.24 14.88 -0.83
C MET A 170 -1.26 16.37 -1.23
N SER A 171 -0.78 16.72 -2.43
CA SER A 171 -0.91 18.07 -2.97
C SER A 171 -2.38 18.46 -3.18
N ILE A 172 -3.19 17.54 -3.71
CA ILE A 172 -4.64 17.71 -3.86
C ILE A 172 -5.33 17.84 -2.49
N VAL A 173 -5.03 16.92 -1.59
CA VAL A 173 -5.62 16.87 -0.24
C VAL A 173 -5.29 18.14 0.55
N ASN A 174 -4.07 18.60 0.50
CA ASN A 174 -3.66 19.83 1.19
C ASN A 174 -4.32 21.09 0.61
N ALA A 175 -4.54 21.12 -0.70
CA ALA A 175 -5.17 22.29 -1.36
C ALA A 175 -6.69 22.31 -1.15
N ALA A 176 -7.37 21.20 -1.39
CA ALA A 176 -8.83 21.11 -1.32
C ALA A 176 -9.36 20.86 0.11
N ARG A 177 -8.50 20.36 1.01
CA ARG A 177 -8.81 20.07 2.42
C ARG A 177 -10.05 19.21 2.63
N PRO A 178 -10.17 18.05 1.97
CA PRO A 178 -11.23 17.11 2.29
C PRO A 178 -10.99 16.49 3.68
N ASP A 179 -12.06 16.11 4.38
CA ASP A 179 -11.98 15.47 5.70
C ASP A 179 -11.70 13.97 5.56
N ILE A 180 -10.66 13.61 4.83
CA ILE A 180 -10.22 12.23 4.61
C ILE A 180 -8.77 12.02 5.03
N ALA A 181 -8.45 10.80 5.49
CA ALA A 181 -7.07 10.37 5.60
C ALA A 181 -6.62 9.64 4.34
N VAL A 182 -5.38 9.89 3.92
CA VAL A 182 -4.70 9.11 2.89
C VAL A 182 -3.52 8.41 3.53
N ILE A 183 -3.52 7.08 3.49
CA ILE A 183 -2.56 6.24 4.19
C ILE A 183 -1.68 5.52 3.18
N SER A 184 -0.36 5.68 3.35
CA SER A 184 0.67 5.04 2.55
C SER A 184 1.36 3.96 3.38
N PRO A 185 1.50 2.72 2.90
CA PRO A 185 2.14 1.62 3.65
C PRO A 185 3.55 1.97 4.12
N VAL A 186 4.34 2.61 3.27
CA VAL A 186 5.73 2.97 3.60
C VAL A 186 5.81 3.97 4.75
N HIS A 187 4.98 5.02 4.70
CA HIS A 187 4.92 6.03 5.77
C HIS A 187 4.37 5.44 7.08
N SER A 188 3.35 4.59 6.99
CA SER A 188 2.76 3.93 8.15
C SER A 188 3.76 3.03 8.86
N MET A 189 4.52 2.22 8.12
CA MET A 189 5.54 1.35 8.70
C MET A 189 6.62 2.15 9.45
N PHE A 190 7.11 3.25 8.87
CA PHE A 190 8.07 4.10 9.56
C PHE A 190 7.48 4.76 10.82
N ARG A 191 6.26 5.32 10.73
CA ARG A 191 5.58 5.91 11.91
C ARG A 191 5.39 4.90 13.01
N TYR A 192 4.91 3.70 12.66
CA TYR A 192 4.73 2.61 13.60
C TYR A 192 6.04 2.25 14.30
N ALA A 193 7.11 2.01 13.53
CA ALA A 193 8.41 1.67 14.07
C ALA A 193 8.97 2.77 15.00
N ILE A 194 8.85 4.04 14.62
CA ILE A 194 9.30 5.17 15.45
C ILE A 194 8.54 5.22 16.78
N GLN A 195 7.23 5.00 16.74
CA GLN A 195 6.37 5.09 17.94
C GLN A 195 6.59 3.91 18.89
N HIS A 196 6.78 2.70 18.36
CA HIS A 196 6.86 1.48 19.17
C HIS A 196 8.28 1.10 19.59
N HIS A 197 9.31 1.62 18.89
CA HIS A 197 10.73 1.34 19.17
C HIS A 197 11.56 2.61 19.41
N PRO A 198 11.17 3.47 20.39
CA PRO A 198 11.94 4.67 20.69
C PRO A 198 13.37 4.35 21.19
N GLU A 199 13.58 3.17 21.79
CA GLU A 199 14.88 2.70 22.24
C GLU A 199 15.87 2.42 21.11
N ALA A 200 15.38 2.18 19.92
CA ALA A 200 16.21 1.93 18.73
C ALA A 200 16.96 3.19 18.25
N ASN A 201 16.67 4.35 18.79
CA ASN A 201 17.19 5.64 18.31
C ASN A 201 17.08 5.80 16.78
N GLY A 202 15.99 5.24 16.20
CA GLY A 202 15.70 5.25 14.78
C GLY A 202 16.57 4.35 13.92
N SER A 203 17.17 3.34 14.48
CA SER A 203 17.86 2.32 13.71
C SER A 203 16.84 1.25 13.27
N PHE A 204 16.38 1.36 12.03
CA PHE A 204 15.45 0.45 11.39
C PHE A 204 16.07 -0.16 10.15
N ALA A 205 15.55 -1.30 9.71
CA ALA A 205 15.91 -1.89 8.45
C ALA A 205 14.65 -2.21 7.63
N VAL A 206 14.77 -2.17 6.31
CA VAL A 206 13.70 -2.50 5.37
C VAL A 206 14.05 -3.77 4.64
N TRP A 207 13.11 -4.69 4.62
CA TRP A 207 13.14 -5.91 3.85
C TRP A 207 12.14 -5.80 2.71
N THR A 208 12.63 -5.68 1.47
CA THR A 208 11.78 -5.49 0.30
C THR A 208 12.41 -6.18 -0.93
N ASP A 209 11.71 -6.20 -2.04
CA ASP A 209 12.24 -6.68 -3.31
C ASP A 209 13.19 -5.65 -3.99
N GLU A 210 13.95 -6.13 -4.99
CA GLU A 210 14.96 -5.32 -5.68
C GLU A 210 14.34 -4.13 -6.46
N GLN A 211 13.14 -4.31 -7.02
CA GLN A 211 12.50 -3.25 -7.81
C GLN A 211 11.96 -2.15 -6.90
N THR A 212 11.30 -2.52 -5.82
CA THR A 212 10.81 -1.58 -4.80
C THR A 212 11.99 -0.83 -4.17
N LEU A 213 13.08 -1.53 -3.85
CA LEU A 213 14.31 -0.91 -3.38
C LEU A 213 14.86 0.09 -4.40
N GLY A 214 14.93 -0.30 -5.67
CA GLY A 214 15.40 0.54 -6.78
C GLY A 214 14.53 1.77 -7.06
N SER A 215 13.27 1.78 -6.68
CA SER A 215 12.36 2.94 -6.83
C SER A 215 12.74 4.13 -5.94
N GLY A 216 13.53 3.90 -4.87
CA GLY A 216 13.91 4.93 -3.92
C GLY A 216 12.80 5.39 -2.97
N ILE A 217 11.65 4.71 -2.93
CA ILE A 217 10.49 5.13 -2.13
C ILE A 217 10.80 5.27 -0.66
N TYR A 218 11.57 4.34 -0.09
CA TYR A 218 11.92 4.39 1.32
C TYR A 218 12.81 5.59 1.65
N ALA A 219 13.76 5.93 0.76
CA ALA A 219 14.59 7.11 0.91
C ALA A 219 13.77 8.40 0.84
N THR A 220 12.80 8.45 -0.08
CA THR A 220 11.90 9.59 -0.25
C THR A 220 11.02 9.76 0.99
N ALA A 221 10.26 8.74 1.38
CA ALA A 221 9.39 8.78 2.56
C ALA A 221 10.18 9.12 3.84
N TRP A 222 11.36 8.53 4.00
CA TRP A 222 12.23 8.83 5.13
C TRP A 222 12.69 10.28 5.16
N SER A 223 13.09 10.85 4.02
CA SER A 223 13.54 12.25 3.94
C SER A 223 12.43 13.25 4.31
N GLU A 224 11.18 12.91 4.00
CA GLU A 224 10.00 13.69 4.40
C GLU A 224 9.80 13.64 5.92
N MET A 225 9.99 12.48 6.52
CA MET A 225 9.78 12.24 7.95
C MET A 225 10.94 12.75 8.82
N VAL A 226 12.18 12.69 8.33
CA VAL A 226 13.39 13.15 9.07
C VAL A 226 13.33 14.64 9.44
N LYS A 227 12.56 15.46 8.75
CA LYS A 227 12.31 16.84 9.15
C LYS A 227 11.69 16.92 10.56
N GLU A 228 10.94 15.89 10.96
CA GLU A 228 10.33 15.77 12.28
C GLU A 228 11.26 15.05 13.28
N TYR A 229 12.13 14.13 12.81
CA TYR A 229 12.95 13.21 13.63
C TYR A 229 14.42 13.24 13.24
N LYS A 230 15.17 14.26 13.67
CA LYS A 230 16.54 14.59 13.20
C LYS A 230 17.62 13.52 13.38
N THR A 231 17.42 12.49 14.19
CA THR A 231 18.46 11.52 14.59
C THR A 231 18.26 10.11 14.06
N LEU A 232 17.19 9.87 13.30
CA LEU A 232 16.80 8.54 12.86
C LEU A 232 17.66 8.08 11.66
N LYS A 233 17.87 6.76 11.56
CA LYS A 233 18.56 6.11 10.43
C LYS A 233 17.76 4.90 10.00
N TYR A 234 17.78 4.63 8.71
CA TYR A 234 17.29 3.36 8.20
C TYR A 234 18.24 2.81 7.13
N GLU A 235 18.16 1.50 6.92
CA GLU A 235 18.90 0.79 5.90
C GLU A 235 17.93 -0.11 5.14
N ALA A 236 18.04 -0.21 3.84
CA ALA A 236 17.15 -1.02 3.02
C ALA A 236 17.89 -2.18 2.35
N TYR A 237 17.27 -3.35 2.36
CA TYR A 237 17.86 -4.60 1.88
C TYR A 237 16.86 -5.44 1.12
N CYS A 238 17.37 -6.12 0.09
CA CYS A 238 16.66 -7.18 -0.62
C CYS A 238 17.25 -8.53 -0.19
N PRO A 239 16.59 -9.28 0.70
CA PRO A 239 17.12 -10.57 1.15
C PRO A 239 17.00 -11.61 0.05
N GLN A 240 18.00 -12.50 -0.01
CA GLN A 240 17.93 -13.65 -0.91
C GLN A 240 16.79 -14.59 -0.46
N HIS A 241 16.00 -15.07 -1.42
CA HIS A 241 14.96 -16.05 -1.15
C HIS A 241 15.55 -17.37 -0.68
N GLY A 242 15.55 -17.57 0.64
CA GLY A 242 15.88 -18.85 1.24
C GLY A 242 14.74 -19.86 1.08
N LYS A 243 15.01 -21.14 1.36
CA LYS A 243 14.01 -22.21 1.31
C LYS A 243 13.08 -22.21 2.53
N SER A 244 13.54 -21.75 3.68
CA SER A 244 12.80 -21.68 4.94
C SER A 244 12.74 -20.26 5.49
N LEU A 245 11.77 -19.97 6.37
CA LEU A 245 11.69 -18.68 7.07
C LEU A 245 12.97 -18.41 7.86
N ARG A 246 13.47 -19.42 8.58
CA ARG A 246 14.74 -19.35 9.31
C ARG A 246 15.88 -18.89 8.39
N ASP A 247 16.03 -19.53 7.22
CA ASP A 247 17.10 -19.19 6.29
C ASP A 247 16.97 -17.78 5.74
N ARG A 248 15.75 -17.31 5.52
CA ARG A 248 15.46 -15.94 5.08
C ARG A 248 15.84 -14.93 6.17
N ILE A 249 15.48 -15.17 7.42
CA ILE A 249 15.84 -14.33 8.57
C ILE A 249 17.36 -14.25 8.73
N ILE A 250 18.04 -15.39 8.72
CA ILE A 250 19.51 -15.44 8.84
C ILE A 250 20.20 -14.77 7.64
N SER A 251 19.67 -14.97 6.43
CA SER A 251 20.19 -14.29 5.23
C SER A 251 20.10 -12.77 5.35
N PHE A 252 18.99 -12.26 5.87
CA PHE A 252 18.81 -10.84 6.12
C PHE A 252 19.85 -10.31 7.12
N PHE A 253 20.01 -10.93 8.28
CA PHE A 253 21.00 -10.49 9.27
C PHE A 253 22.45 -10.62 8.78
N ARG A 254 22.74 -11.66 7.99
CA ARG A 254 24.04 -11.81 7.34
C ARG A 254 24.34 -10.63 6.42
N MET A 255 23.39 -10.25 5.60
CA MET A 255 23.52 -9.15 4.68
C MET A 255 23.70 -7.82 5.43
N TYR A 256 22.88 -7.55 6.44
CA TYR A 256 23.01 -6.38 7.31
C TYR A 256 24.41 -6.27 7.92
N LYS A 257 24.95 -7.35 8.44
CA LYS A 257 26.29 -7.38 9.03
C LYS A 257 27.41 -7.25 7.99
N SER A 258 27.22 -7.80 6.79
CA SER A 258 28.28 -7.86 5.76
C SER A 258 28.70 -6.50 5.23
N ILE A 259 27.84 -5.50 5.30
CA ILE A 259 28.13 -4.11 4.87
C ILE A 259 28.66 -3.24 6.01
N GLY A 260 29.09 -3.87 7.11
CA GLY A 260 29.78 -3.17 8.20
C GLY A 260 28.85 -2.46 9.18
N ASN A 261 27.54 -2.70 9.16
CA ASN A 261 26.63 -2.13 10.12
C ASN A 261 26.86 -2.70 11.52
N THR A 262 26.98 -1.81 12.49
CA THR A 262 27.20 -2.13 13.91
C THR A 262 26.08 -1.64 14.81
N HIS A 263 25.14 -0.88 14.27
CA HIS A 263 24.00 -0.38 15.04
C HIS A 263 22.99 -1.51 15.30
N LYS A 264 22.43 -1.50 16.51
CA LYS A 264 21.33 -2.42 16.82
C LYS A 264 20.08 -2.00 16.05
N ILE A 265 19.40 -2.99 15.48
CA ILE A 265 18.14 -2.83 14.76
C ILE A 265 17.00 -2.91 15.77
N GLY A 266 16.12 -1.92 15.78
CA GLY A 266 14.89 -1.93 16.59
C GLY A 266 13.76 -2.69 15.93
N ALA A 267 13.58 -2.48 14.62
CA ALA A 267 12.58 -3.20 13.83
C ALA A 267 13.03 -3.39 12.39
N VAL A 268 12.49 -4.42 11.76
CA VAL A 268 12.60 -4.65 10.31
C VAL A 268 11.22 -4.47 9.68
N LEU A 269 11.12 -3.51 8.76
CA LEU A 269 9.91 -3.22 7.99
C LEU A 269 9.86 -4.19 6.80
N VAL A 270 8.88 -5.09 6.80
CA VAL A 270 8.78 -6.20 5.83
C VAL A 270 7.76 -5.84 4.76
N ASP A 271 8.25 -5.39 3.62
CA ASP A 271 7.47 -5.10 2.43
C ASP A 271 7.70 -6.18 1.36
N ASP A 272 7.30 -7.39 1.66
CA ASP A 272 7.50 -8.60 0.84
C ASP A 272 6.24 -9.47 0.89
N MET A 273 5.14 -8.92 0.42
CA MET A 273 3.84 -9.61 0.42
C MET A 273 3.87 -10.89 -0.45
N PRO A 274 3.26 -11.98 -0.02
CA PRO A 274 2.32 -12.11 1.09
C PRO A 274 2.95 -12.51 2.45
N LEU A 275 4.21 -12.20 2.69
CA LEU A 275 4.90 -12.53 3.93
C LEU A 275 4.41 -11.63 5.06
N LYS A 276 3.86 -12.23 6.11
CA LYS A 276 3.37 -11.53 7.29
C LYS A 276 4.46 -11.41 8.37
N ALA A 277 4.47 -10.32 9.09
CA ALA A 277 5.43 -10.08 10.16
C ALA A 277 5.22 -11.02 11.35
N ASP A 278 3.98 -11.38 11.68
CA ASP A 278 3.65 -12.32 12.74
C ASP A 278 4.34 -13.69 12.53
N VAL A 279 4.29 -14.22 11.30
CA VAL A 279 4.95 -15.48 10.94
C VAL A 279 6.48 -15.42 11.11
N LEU A 280 7.08 -14.26 10.80
CA LEU A 280 8.51 -14.03 11.02
C LEU A 280 8.83 -13.89 12.51
N ASN A 281 7.99 -13.20 13.27
CA ASN A 281 8.15 -13.01 14.71
C ASN A 281 8.01 -14.35 15.48
N GLU A 282 7.05 -15.19 15.08
CA GLU A 282 6.91 -16.54 15.63
C GLU A 282 8.14 -17.41 15.33
N GLU A 283 8.65 -17.36 14.10
CA GLU A 283 9.87 -18.12 13.76
C GLU A 283 11.08 -17.60 14.53
N LEU A 284 11.23 -16.28 14.67
CA LEU A 284 12.29 -15.69 15.48
C LEU A 284 12.19 -16.11 16.94
N ALA A 285 10.98 -16.17 17.52
CA ALA A 285 10.75 -16.65 18.88
C ALA A 285 11.17 -18.11 19.03
N ARG A 286 10.75 -18.98 18.07
CA ARG A 286 11.20 -20.39 18.04
C ARG A 286 12.73 -20.54 17.97
N MET A 287 13.38 -19.72 17.15
CA MET A 287 14.85 -19.74 17.06
C MET A 287 15.52 -19.32 18.38
N ARG A 288 14.94 -18.35 19.10
CA ARG A 288 15.41 -17.91 20.42
C ARG A 288 15.24 -19.02 21.47
N GLU A 289 14.07 -19.63 21.54
CA GLU A 289 13.75 -20.72 22.47
C GLU A 289 14.67 -21.94 22.27
N ASN A 290 14.99 -22.26 21.03
CA ASN A 290 15.86 -23.36 20.66
C ASN A 290 17.37 -23.03 20.75
N ASN A 291 17.74 -21.85 21.20
CA ASN A 291 19.12 -21.35 21.23
C ASN A 291 19.86 -21.54 19.89
N ASP A 292 19.20 -21.15 18.78
CA ASP A 292 19.76 -21.30 17.44
C ASP A 292 21.14 -20.62 17.33
N ASP A 293 22.16 -21.37 17.01
CA ASP A 293 23.55 -20.89 16.93
C ASP A 293 23.73 -19.76 15.95
N SER A 294 23.00 -19.80 14.81
CA SER A 294 23.07 -18.77 13.79
C SER A 294 22.41 -17.47 14.29
N LEU A 295 21.29 -17.55 14.99
CA LEU A 295 20.64 -16.36 15.57
C LEU A 295 21.49 -15.80 16.71
N THR A 296 22.07 -16.64 17.56
CA THR A 296 22.97 -16.24 18.64
C THR A 296 24.13 -15.40 18.12
N PHE A 297 24.68 -15.76 16.95
CA PHE A 297 25.76 -15.00 16.30
C PHE A 297 25.33 -13.58 15.88
N TYR A 298 24.04 -13.35 15.61
CA TYR A 298 23.49 -12.04 15.21
C TYR A 298 22.77 -11.31 16.36
N SER A 299 22.60 -11.94 17.53
CA SER A 299 21.83 -11.36 18.65
C SER A 299 22.32 -9.98 19.08
N GLY A 300 23.62 -9.71 19.00
CA GLY A 300 24.23 -8.43 19.30
C GLY A 300 23.78 -7.27 18.35
N LEU A 301 23.18 -7.61 17.21
CA LEU A 301 22.64 -6.62 16.26
C LEU A 301 21.19 -6.24 16.55
N LEU A 302 20.52 -6.89 17.48
CA LEU A 302 19.11 -6.70 17.75
C LEU A 302 18.92 -5.94 19.09
N THR A 303 17.88 -5.11 19.16
CA THR A 303 17.41 -4.58 20.44
C THR A 303 16.64 -5.67 21.20
N ASP A 304 16.43 -5.47 22.50
CA ASP A 304 15.68 -6.44 23.33
C ASP A 304 14.21 -6.57 22.90
N ARG A 305 13.66 -5.52 22.30
CA ARG A 305 12.27 -5.43 21.79
C ARG A 305 12.16 -5.61 20.27
N PHE A 306 13.23 -6.10 19.63
CA PHE A 306 13.26 -6.27 18.19
C PHE A 306 12.08 -7.10 17.67
N GLU A 307 11.44 -6.60 16.61
CA GLU A 307 10.37 -7.29 15.89
C GLU A 307 10.41 -7.01 14.37
N PHE A 308 9.69 -7.83 13.62
CA PHE A 308 9.31 -7.56 12.25
C PHE A 308 7.96 -6.86 12.23
N ILE A 309 7.80 -5.89 11.33
CA ILE A 309 6.58 -5.09 11.15
C ILE A 309 6.19 -5.17 9.68
N ASP A 310 4.94 -5.46 9.37
CA ASP A 310 4.40 -5.46 8.00
C ASP A 310 3.46 -4.27 7.75
N PRO A 311 3.12 -4.00 6.47
CA PRO A 311 2.21 -2.93 6.11
C PRO A 311 0.82 -3.08 6.74
N ALA A 312 0.28 -4.30 6.87
CA ALA A 312 -1.07 -4.50 7.38
C ALA A 312 -1.19 -4.03 8.84
N THR A 313 -0.27 -4.45 9.70
CA THR A 313 -0.19 -4.02 11.10
C THR A 313 -0.04 -2.51 11.22
N ALA A 314 0.90 -1.92 10.47
CA ALA A 314 1.17 -0.50 10.55
C ALA A 314 0.00 0.37 10.05
N ILE A 315 -0.64 -0.03 8.96
CA ILE A 315 -1.80 0.67 8.38
C ILE A 315 -3.01 0.55 9.31
N ALA A 316 -3.27 -0.65 9.87
CA ALA A 316 -4.36 -0.84 10.82
C ALA A 316 -4.23 0.11 12.02
N SER A 317 -3.04 0.19 12.61
CA SER A 317 -2.74 1.10 13.71
C SER A 317 -2.98 2.58 13.34
N GLU A 318 -2.57 3.00 12.14
CA GLU A 318 -2.79 4.37 11.67
C GLU A 318 -4.27 4.65 11.41
N CYS A 319 -5.01 3.73 10.79
CA CYS A 319 -6.47 3.83 10.60
C CYS A 319 -7.21 4.03 11.93
N ILE A 320 -6.94 3.17 12.90
CA ILE A 320 -7.58 3.21 14.22
C ILE A 320 -7.24 4.50 14.95
N SER A 321 -5.98 4.93 14.88
CA SER A 321 -5.53 6.20 15.46
C SER A 321 -6.26 7.40 14.84
N PHE A 322 -6.42 7.41 13.52
CA PHE A 322 -7.18 8.43 12.82
C PHE A 322 -8.66 8.41 13.22
N MET A 323 -9.31 7.25 13.16
CA MET A 323 -10.73 7.12 13.48
C MET A 323 -11.05 7.53 14.92
N ARG A 324 -10.14 7.27 15.87
CA ARG A 324 -10.26 7.75 17.25
C ARG A 324 -10.12 9.25 17.36
N LYS A 325 -9.09 9.81 16.73
CA LYS A 325 -8.81 11.24 16.78
C LYS A 325 -9.97 12.04 16.20
N GLU A 326 -10.50 11.63 15.06
CA GLU A 326 -11.59 12.31 14.35
C GLU A 326 -12.99 11.86 14.83
N ASN A 327 -13.07 10.88 15.77
CA ASN A 327 -14.32 10.31 16.27
C ASN A 327 -15.26 9.83 15.15
N CYS A 328 -14.69 9.13 14.16
CA CYS A 328 -15.39 8.70 12.95
C CYS A 328 -15.55 7.17 12.81
N PHE A 329 -15.51 6.41 13.91
CA PHE A 329 -15.94 5.02 13.91
C PHE A 329 -17.42 4.91 13.57
N THR A 330 -17.77 3.87 12.81
CA THR A 330 -19.17 3.54 12.59
C THR A 330 -19.89 3.17 13.91
N HIS A 331 -21.21 3.36 13.95
CA HIS A 331 -22.04 2.89 15.05
C HIS A 331 -22.70 1.53 14.76
N ARG A 332 -22.33 0.89 13.67
CA ARG A 332 -22.90 -0.42 13.31
C ARG A 332 -22.26 -1.51 14.18
N VAL A 333 -23.10 -2.37 14.73
CA VAL A 333 -22.67 -3.56 15.46
C VAL A 333 -22.76 -4.76 14.51
N ALA A 334 -21.70 -4.98 13.76
CA ALA A 334 -21.58 -6.05 12.78
C ALA A 334 -20.12 -6.42 12.55
N TYR A 335 -19.86 -7.55 11.91
CA TYR A 335 -18.53 -7.83 11.40
C TYR A 335 -18.14 -6.83 10.30
N PRO A 336 -16.86 -6.60 10.06
CA PRO A 336 -16.41 -5.84 8.90
C PRO A 336 -16.98 -6.41 7.61
N SER A 337 -17.30 -5.57 6.65
CA SER A 337 -17.86 -6.00 5.36
C SER A 337 -17.03 -5.45 4.21
N THR A 338 -17.03 -6.13 3.05
CA THR A 338 -16.27 -5.74 1.88
C THR A 338 -17.15 -5.53 0.66
N ARG A 339 -16.76 -4.64 -0.24
CA ARG A 339 -17.32 -4.45 -1.58
C ARG A 339 -16.18 -4.32 -2.58
N ILE A 340 -16.21 -5.11 -3.64
CA ILE A 340 -15.14 -5.13 -4.63
C ILE A 340 -15.56 -4.31 -5.86
N TYR A 341 -14.73 -3.34 -6.20
CA TYR A 341 -14.80 -2.57 -7.43
C TYR A 341 -13.54 -2.78 -8.23
N CYS A 342 -13.65 -2.85 -9.56
CA CYS A 342 -12.52 -3.08 -10.44
C CYS A 342 -12.44 -2.02 -11.52
N THR A 343 -11.23 -1.60 -11.87
CA THR A 343 -11.04 -0.89 -13.11
C THR A 343 -11.13 -1.88 -14.29
N VAL A 344 -11.85 -1.50 -15.33
CA VAL A 344 -11.97 -2.26 -16.58
C VAL A 344 -11.76 -1.34 -17.78
N PRO A 345 -11.25 -1.84 -18.91
CA PRO A 345 -11.17 -1.06 -20.14
C PRO A 345 -12.55 -0.56 -20.59
N VAL A 346 -12.65 0.66 -21.07
CA VAL A 346 -13.87 1.16 -21.68
C VAL A 346 -14.12 0.48 -23.02
N THR A 347 -15.37 0.31 -23.40
CA THR A 347 -15.75 -0.18 -24.73
C THR A 347 -15.55 0.88 -25.80
N GLY A 348 -15.26 0.46 -27.05
CA GLY A 348 -15.14 1.35 -28.20
C GLY A 348 -13.72 1.85 -28.49
N MET A 349 -12.72 1.34 -27.80
CA MET A 349 -11.32 1.49 -28.18
C MET A 349 -10.97 0.62 -29.39
N ALA A 350 -9.80 0.80 -29.99
CA ALA A 350 -9.34 -0.02 -31.10
C ALA A 350 -9.18 -1.48 -30.67
N ALA A 351 -9.60 -2.42 -31.54
CA ALA A 351 -9.58 -3.85 -31.21
C ALA A 351 -8.19 -4.38 -30.86
N GLN A 352 -7.14 -3.77 -31.41
CA GLN A 352 -5.74 -4.11 -31.14
C GLN A 352 -5.27 -3.74 -29.72
N ASP A 353 -5.99 -2.86 -29.02
CA ASP A 353 -5.64 -2.39 -27.69
C ASP A 353 -6.16 -3.34 -26.60
N TYR A 354 -7.07 -4.27 -26.97
CA TYR A 354 -7.61 -5.27 -26.05
C TYR A 354 -6.82 -6.56 -26.12
N SER A 355 -6.52 -7.12 -24.97
CA SER A 355 -6.00 -8.49 -24.87
C SER A 355 -7.13 -9.51 -25.12
N PRO A 356 -6.80 -10.75 -25.54
CA PRO A 356 -7.78 -11.83 -25.68
C PRO A 356 -8.54 -12.14 -24.37
N GLN A 357 -7.96 -11.77 -23.23
CA GLN A 357 -8.54 -11.95 -21.89
C GLN A 357 -9.48 -10.80 -21.49
N GLY A 358 -9.62 -9.78 -22.34
CA GLY A 358 -10.53 -8.65 -22.10
C GLY A 358 -9.95 -7.49 -21.29
N GLY A 359 -8.64 -7.54 -20.98
CA GLY A 359 -7.87 -6.42 -20.44
C GLY A 359 -7.21 -5.60 -21.53
N PHE A 360 -6.27 -4.72 -21.19
CA PHE A 360 -5.40 -4.07 -22.16
C PHE A 360 -4.30 -5.01 -22.66
N THR A 361 -3.81 -4.80 -23.88
CA THR A 361 -2.53 -5.36 -24.29
C THR A 361 -1.40 -4.69 -23.51
N GLU A 362 -0.27 -5.39 -23.33
CA GLU A 362 0.88 -4.81 -22.60
C GLU A 362 1.42 -3.57 -23.31
N ASP A 363 1.50 -3.60 -24.64
CA ASP A 363 1.97 -2.48 -25.43
C ASP A 363 1.10 -1.23 -25.20
N PHE A 364 -0.22 -1.36 -25.33
CA PHE A 364 -1.12 -0.26 -25.05
C PHE A 364 -1.05 0.19 -23.59
N LYS A 365 -1.04 -0.75 -22.64
CA LYS A 365 -1.02 -0.47 -21.21
C LYS A 365 0.15 0.42 -20.81
N TYR A 366 1.36 0.05 -21.20
CA TYR A 366 2.58 0.67 -20.71
C TYR A 366 3.09 1.85 -21.53
N ASN A 367 2.61 2.03 -22.77
CA ASN A 367 3.01 3.13 -23.65
C ASN A 367 1.95 4.22 -23.81
N ARG A 368 0.89 4.21 -22.98
CA ARG A 368 -0.12 5.27 -23.01
C ARG A 368 0.48 6.63 -22.66
N ALA A 369 0.00 7.66 -23.33
CA ALA A 369 0.36 9.03 -22.98
C ALA A 369 -0.30 9.43 -21.66
N ASP A 370 0.39 10.24 -20.89
CA ASP A 370 -0.15 10.97 -19.73
C ASP A 370 -1.20 12.01 -20.19
N CYS A 371 -2.08 12.35 -19.25
CA CYS A 371 -3.05 13.44 -19.40
C CYS A 371 -3.85 13.41 -20.72
N SER A 372 -4.42 12.25 -21.05
CA SER A 372 -5.28 12.12 -22.21
C SER A 372 -6.70 12.57 -21.87
N ASP A 373 -7.33 13.36 -22.71
CA ASP A 373 -8.75 13.74 -22.60
C ASP A 373 -9.69 12.54 -22.71
N PHE A 374 -9.16 11.38 -23.08
CA PHE A 374 -9.92 10.15 -23.26
C PHE A 374 -9.75 9.20 -22.10
N GLU A 375 -10.83 8.97 -21.36
CA GLU A 375 -10.85 7.96 -20.30
C GLU A 375 -10.79 6.55 -20.91
N THR A 376 -9.71 5.84 -20.64
CA THR A 376 -9.45 4.50 -21.19
C THR A 376 -10.00 3.37 -20.32
N PHE A 377 -10.31 3.65 -19.05
CA PHE A 377 -10.88 2.69 -18.11
C PHE A 377 -11.98 3.30 -17.26
N MET A 378 -12.80 2.46 -16.67
CA MET A 378 -13.89 2.85 -15.77
C MET A 378 -13.95 1.92 -14.56
N LEU A 379 -14.56 2.39 -13.48
CA LEU A 379 -14.80 1.61 -12.28
C LEU A 379 -16.15 0.89 -12.37
N VAL A 380 -16.14 -0.42 -12.19
CA VAL A 380 -17.35 -1.26 -12.12
C VAL A 380 -17.34 -2.13 -10.88
N GLU A 381 -18.51 -2.47 -10.35
CA GLU A 381 -18.62 -3.42 -9.24
C GLU A 381 -18.35 -4.84 -9.76
N LYS A 382 -17.45 -5.58 -9.09
CA LYS A 382 -17.08 -6.98 -9.30
C LYS A 382 -17.44 -7.55 -10.69
N PRO A 383 -16.68 -7.25 -11.75
CA PRO A 383 -17.02 -7.75 -13.10
C PRO A 383 -16.88 -9.27 -13.15
N THR A 384 -17.69 -9.92 -14.00
CA THR A 384 -17.80 -11.39 -14.09
C THR A 384 -16.46 -12.13 -14.26
N ARG A 385 -15.45 -11.47 -14.88
CA ARG A 385 -14.12 -12.05 -15.15
C ARG A 385 -13.05 -11.60 -14.15
N PHE A 386 -13.42 -10.91 -13.09
CA PHE A 386 -12.47 -10.40 -12.13
C PHE A 386 -11.66 -11.50 -11.42
N LEU A 387 -12.33 -12.56 -10.99
CA LEU A 387 -11.71 -13.68 -10.29
C LEU A 387 -11.18 -14.71 -11.29
N ASP A 388 -10.02 -14.45 -11.88
CA ASP A 388 -9.32 -15.47 -12.66
C ASP A 388 -8.70 -16.57 -11.75
N GLU A 389 -8.21 -17.64 -12.36
CA GLU A 389 -7.70 -18.79 -11.60
C GLU A 389 -6.43 -18.45 -10.79
N ASN A 390 -5.61 -17.53 -11.26
CA ASN A 390 -4.40 -17.12 -10.54
C ASN A 390 -4.77 -16.36 -9.27
N LEU A 391 -5.70 -15.40 -9.39
CA LEU A 391 -6.20 -14.64 -8.25
C LEU A 391 -6.92 -15.55 -7.24
N LYS A 392 -7.73 -16.51 -7.70
CA LYS A 392 -8.37 -17.50 -6.82
C LYS A 392 -7.36 -18.34 -6.05
N GLN A 393 -6.30 -18.81 -6.72
CA GLN A 393 -5.22 -19.56 -6.07
C GLN A 393 -4.48 -18.71 -5.04
N PHE A 394 -4.20 -17.44 -5.38
CA PHE A 394 -3.60 -16.49 -4.46
C PHE A 394 -4.47 -16.29 -3.21
N LEU A 395 -5.76 -16.00 -3.38
CA LEU A 395 -6.72 -15.78 -2.29
C LEU A 395 -6.85 -17.03 -1.40
N ARG A 396 -7.01 -18.21 -2.01
CA ARG A 396 -7.09 -19.47 -1.28
C ARG A 396 -5.92 -19.71 -0.35
N LYS A 397 -4.72 -19.27 -0.75
CA LYS A 397 -3.49 -19.45 0.02
C LYS A 397 -3.25 -18.36 1.05
N ASN A 398 -3.59 -17.11 0.73
CA ASN A 398 -3.08 -15.95 1.43
C ASN A 398 -4.15 -15.02 2.02
N ALA A 399 -5.43 -15.18 1.61
CA ALA A 399 -6.54 -14.30 1.98
C ALA A 399 -7.84 -15.10 2.11
N GLN A 400 -7.90 -15.92 3.17
CA GLN A 400 -8.91 -16.96 3.31
C GLN A 400 -10.32 -16.40 3.57
N ASN A 401 -10.45 -15.27 4.26
CA ASN A 401 -11.76 -14.67 4.53
C ASN A 401 -12.38 -14.14 3.23
N ILE A 402 -11.59 -13.41 2.43
CA ILE A 402 -12.00 -12.94 1.10
C ILE A 402 -12.27 -14.11 0.16
N TYR A 403 -11.46 -15.18 0.22
CA TYR A 403 -11.72 -16.39 -0.56
C TYR A 403 -13.08 -17.00 -0.21
N ASN A 404 -13.39 -17.14 1.07
CA ASN A 404 -14.65 -17.72 1.53
C ASN A 404 -15.85 -16.84 1.16
N GLU A 405 -15.72 -15.51 1.23
CA GLU A 405 -16.79 -14.58 0.93
C GLU A 405 -17.14 -14.52 -0.58
N TYR A 406 -16.13 -14.61 -1.45
CA TYR A 406 -16.32 -14.32 -2.87
C TYR A 406 -16.08 -15.49 -3.84
N VAL A 407 -15.46 -16.58 -3.39
CA VAL A 407 -15.04 -17.69 -4.26
C VAL A 407 -15.61 -19.02 -3.83
N SER A 408 -15.71 -19.31 -2.53
CA SER A 408 -16.30 -20.58 -2.08
C SER A 408 -17.83 -20.49 -2.15
N ASP A 409 -18.43 -21.31 -3.01
CA ASP A 409 -19.88 -21.54 -3.09
C ASP A 409 -20.39 -22.29 -1.86
#